data_92c724a47f4a2aca830998be06b1451f
#
_entry.id   92c724a47f4a2aca830998be06b1451f
#
_cell.length_a   1.000
_cell.length_b   1.000
_cell.length_c   1.000
_cell.angle_alpha   90.00
_cell.angle_beta   90.00
_cell.angle_gamma   90.00
#
_symmetry.space_group_name_H-M   'P 1'
#
loop_
_entity.id
_entity.type
_entity.pdbx_description
1 polymer ?
#
loop_
_entity_poly.entity_id
_entity_poly.type
_entity_poly.pdbx_seq_one_letter_code
_entity_poly.pdbx_strand_id
1 'polypeptide(L)'
;MNIYLSEIAPFCTTDAEKVLWLRLKKIQKFRIKRHSDSFLLESLLDSFHIEEKYEPIMYYYEEIIKLPLDEEFPLWDTFWDILSVFYNNPLCTEAQKEATFDRYKEVTLYTSSFEGAQDLFTNFFANILSLEAIKEREQVLKKAVKENDLLLEFSMRNSLILRATRVIIVNNGKDTALQEQMQNLVAEQTQALRSGKFEEYI
;
A
#
# COMPACT_ATOMS: atom_id res chain seq x y z
N MET A 1 16.53 -7.71 -9.63
CA MET A 1 15.79 -8.47 -8.62
C MET A 1 15.51 -9.86 -9.15
N ASN A 2 15.78 -10.90 -8.37
CA ASN A 2 15.39 -12.27 -8.69
C ASN A 2 13.96 -12.52 -8.23
N ILE A 3 13.21 -13.31 -9.00
CA ILE A 3 11.87 -13.73 -8.62
C ILE A 3 11.96 -15.20 -8.21
N TYR A 4 11.66 -15.53 -6.98
CA TYR A 4 11.73 -16.88 -6.40
C TYR A 4 10.53 -17.74 -6.83
N LEU A 5 10.33 -17.87 -8.15
CA LEU A 5 9.11 -18.50 -8.68
C LEU A 5 9.00 -20.00 -8.36
N SER A 6 10.11 -20.71 -8.28
CA SER A 6 10.10 -22.12 -7.90
C SER A 6 9.71 -22.32 -6.45
N GLU A 7 10.18 -21.43 -5.58
CA GLU A 7 9.97 -21.46 -4.14
C GLU A 7 8.54 -21.07 -3.79
N ILE A 8 7.95 -20.11 -4.50
CA ILE A 8 6.58 -19.65 -4.24
C ILE A 8 5.50 -20.48 -4.94
N ALA A 9 5.85 -21.30 -5.93
CA ALA A 9 4.89 -22.12 -6.67
C ALA A 9 3.96 -22.96 -5.78
N PRO A 10 4.44 -23.61 -4.69
CA PRO A 10 3.59 -24.39 -3.81
C PRO A 10 2.50 -23.56 -3.07
N PHE A 11 2.71 -22.26 -2.93
CA PHE A 11 1.79 -21.35 -2.26
C PHE A 11 0.70 -20.80 -3.19
N CYS A 12 0.88 -20.92 -4.52
CA CYS A 12 -0.10 -20.50 -5.52
C CYS A 12 -1.25 -21.50 -5.62
N THR A 13 -2.20 -21.43 -4.70
CA THR A 13 -3.30 -22.39 -4.57
C THR A 13 -4.58 -21.93 -5.26
N THR A 14 -4.84 -20.63 -5.33
CA THR A 14 -6.00 -20.07 -6.04
C THR A 14 -5.74 -19.96 -7.54
N ASP A 15 -6.81 -19.90 -8.34
CA ASP A 15 -6.67 -19.75 -9.80
C ASP A 15 -6.08 -18.39 -10.17
N ALA A 16 -6.39 -17.34 -9.42
CA ALA A 16 -5.81 -16.00 -9.60
C ALA A 16 -4.29 -16.03 -9.40
N GLU A 17 -3.83 -16.60 -8.28
CA GLU A 17 -2.40 -16.75 -7.99
C GLU A 17 -1.67 -17.57 -9.04
N LYS A 18 -2.25 -18.66 -9.50
CA LYS A 18 -1.68 -19.49 -10.56
C LYS A 18 -1.53 -18.70 -11.86
N VAL A 19 -2.52 -17.89 -12.22
CA VAL A 19 -2.46 -17.04 -13.41
C VAL A 19 -1.36 -15.98 -13.27
N LEU A 20 -1.27 -15.29 -12.12
CA LEU A 20 -0.22 -14.31 -11.85
C LEU A 20 1.16 -14.96 -11.89
N TRP A 21 1.33 -16.11 -11.23
CA TRP A 21 2.57 -16.89 -11.24
C TRP A 21 3.00 -17.31 -12.66
N LEU A 22 2.06 -17.81 -13.48
CA LEU A 22 2.33 -18.18 -14.86
C LEU A 22 2.75 -16.98 -15.72
N ARG A 23 2.16 -15.81 -15.48
CA ARG A 23 2.55 -14.56 -16.16
C ARG A 23 3.96 -14.13 -15.74
N LEU A 24 4.24 -14.11 -14.45
CA LEU A 24 5.60 -13.82 -13.92
C LEU A 24 6.64 -14.79 -14.48
N LYS A 25 6.30 -16.08 -14.61
CA LYS A 25 7.18 -17.09 -15.21
C LYS A 25 7.49 -16.82 -16.68
N LYS A 26 6.62 -16.15 -17.42
CA LYS A 26 6.83 -15.74 -18.82
C LYS A 26 7.70 -14.49 -18.94
N ILE A 27 7.77 -13.69 -17.90
CA ILE A 27 8.66 -12.54 -17.83
C ILE A 27 10.07 -13.08 -17.65
N GLN A 28 10.73 -13.19 -18.75
CA GLN A 28 12.03 -13.82 -18.96
C GLN A 28 12.99 -13.80 -17.78
N LYS A 29 13.52 -14.98 -17.47
CA LYS A 29 14.68 -15.18 -16.60
C LYS A 29 14.64 -14.33 -15.33
N PHE A 30 13.41 -14.02 -14.90
CA PHE A 30 13.08 -13.56 -13.56
C PHE A 30 13.76 -12.26 -13.11
N ARG A 31 13.85 -11.32 -14.03
CA ARG A 31 14.18 -9.95 -13.68
C ARG A 31 13.01 -9.05 -14.03
N ILE A 32 12.45 -8.39 -13.06
CA ILE A 32 11.52 -7.29 -13.29
C ILE A 32 12.32 -6.19 -13.97
N LYS A 33 11.97 -5.88 -15.22
CA LYS A 33 12.66 -4.89 -16.04
C LYS A 33 11.75 -3.73 -16.45
N ARG A 34 10.46 -3.89 -16.27
CA ARG A 34 9.45 -2.91 -16.69
C ARG A 34 8.54 -2.59 -15.52
N HIS A 35 8.07 -1.35 -15.45
CA HIS A 35 7.05 -0.96 -14.47
C HIS A 35 5.82 -1.87 -14.50
N SER A 36 5.33 -2.26 -15.70
CA SER A 36 4.20 -3.18 -15.83
C SER A 36 4.41 -4.56 -15.19
N ASP A 37 5.66 -4.98 -15.03
CA ASP A 37 6.00 -6.26 -14.43
C ASP A 37 5.91 -6.20 -12.90
N SER A 38 6.12 -5.02 -12.32
CA SER A 38 6.02 -4.79 -10.88
C SER A 38 4.60 -5.00 -10.36
N PHE A 39 3.58 -4.61 -11.13
CA PHE A 39 2.17 -4.83 -10.78
C PHE A 39 1.81 -6.30 -10.67
N LEU A 40 2.45 -7.18 -11.46
CA LEU A 40 2.20 -8.61 -11.34
C LEU A 40 2.76 -9.18 -10.04
N LEU A 41 3.92 -8.71 -9.62
CA LEU A 41 4.52 -9.12 -8.36
C LEU A 41 3.72 -8.56 -7.18
N GLU A 42 3.40 -7.28 -7.20
CA GLU A 42 2.58 -6.63 -6.18
C GLU A 42 1.24 -7.34 -6.03
N SER A 43 0.53 -7.59 -7.14
CA SER A 43 -0.75 -8.31 -7.11
C SER A 43 -0.65 -9.73 -6.53
N LEU A 44 0.48 -10.41 -6.76
CA LEU A 44 0.70 -11.74 -6.19
C LEU A 44 0.99 -11.65 -4.68
N LEU A 45 1.81 -10.69 -4.25
CA LEU A 45 2.11 -10.47 -2.84
C LEU A 45 0.87 -10.05 -2.05
N ASP A 46 0.03 -9.20 -2.64
CA ASP A 46 -1.26 -8.80 -2.08
C ASP A 46 -2.20 -10.00 -1.94
N SER A 47 -2.28 -10.86 -2.96
CA SER A 47 -3.08 -12.08 -2.90
C SER A 47 -2.62 -13.00 -1.77
N PHE A 48 -1.31 -13.19 -1.63
CA PHE A 48 -0.76 -13.96 -0.51
C PHE A 48 -1.08 -13.33 0.84
N HIS A 49 -1.03 -12.01 0.94
CA HIS A 49 -1.37 -11.31 2.18
C HIS A 49 -2.85 -11.48 2.54
N ILE A 50 -3.75 -11.35 1.57
CA ILE A 50 -5.20 -11.54 1.77
C ILE A 50 -5.51 -12.98 2.20
N GLU A 51 -4.83 -13.96 1.61
CA GLU A 51 -4.99 -15.39 1.91
C GLU A 51 -4.19 -15.85 3.15
N GLU A 52 -3.60 -14.90 3.90
CA GLU A 52 -2.78 -15.16 5.09
C GLU A 52 -1.56 -16.08 4.82
N LYS A 53 -1.04 -16.07 3.61
CA LYS A 53 0.16 -16.81 3.19
C LYS A 53 1.39 -15.92 3.35
N TYR A 54 1.85 -15.74 4.57
CA TYR A 54 2.88 -14.75 4.90
C TYR A 54 4.30 -15.16 4.54
N GLU A 55 4.62 -16.45 4.58
CA GLU A 55 5.96 -16.96 4.30
C GLU A 55 6.47 -16.61 2.90
N PRO A 56 5.74 -16.88 1.80
CA PRO A 56 6.24 -16.58 0.45
C PRO A 56 6.47 -15.10 0.20
N ILE A 57 5.83 -14.21 0.93
CA ILE A 57 6.04 -12.76 0.87
C ILE A 57 7.47 -12.43 1.32
N MET A 58 7.95 -13.07 2.39
CA MET A 58 9.27 -12.79 2.97
C MET A 58 10.44 -13.23 2.10
N TYR A 59 10.24 -14.09 1.09
CA TYR A 59 11.31 -14.42 0.12
C TYR A 59 11.82 -13.19 -0.65
N TYR A 60 11.00 -12.17 -0.80
CA TYR A 60 11.35 -10.94 -1.53
C TYR A 60 11.89 -9.82 -0.64
N TYR A 61 11.72 -9.95 0.68
CA TYR A 61 12.00 -8.87 1.63
C TYR A 61 13.43 -8.34 1.49
N GLU A 62 14.42 -9.21 1.63
CA GLU A 62 15.84 -8.81 1.64
C GLU A 62 16.30 -8.21 0.31
N GLU A 63 15.76 -8.68 -0.81
CA GLU A 63 16.11 -8.14 -2.12
C GLU A 63 15.45 -6.78 -2.37
N ILE A 64 14.19 -6.63 -2.01
CA ILE A 64 13.43 -5.39 -2.25
C ILE A 64 13.93 -4.26 -1.35
N ILE A 65 14.18 -4.55 -0.07
CA ILE A 65 14.69 -3.54 0.87
C ILE A 65 16.06 -3.00 0.46
N LYS A 66 16.89 -3.83 -0.18
CA LYS A 66 18.27 -3.48 -0.59
C LYS A 66 18.41 -3.03 -2.05
N LEU A 67 17.31 -2.93 -2.80
CA LEU A 67 17.38 -2.46 -4.18
C LEU A 67 17.97 -1.04 -4.24
N PRO A 68 18.97 -0.79 -5.10
CA PRO A 68 19.47 0.55 -5.28
C PRO A 68 18.38 1.46 -5.87
N LEU A 69 18.33 2.70 -5.40
CA LEU A 69 17.44 3.72 -5.96
C LEU A 69 18.18 4.41 -7.11
N ASP A 70 17.72 4.20 -8.31
CA ASP A 70 18.20 4.83 -9.52
C ASP A 70 17.03 5.09 -10.50
N GLU A 71 17.30 5.72 -11.63
CA GLU A 71 16.29 6.04 -12.63
C GLU A 71 15.61 4.81 -13.24
N GLU A 72 16.26 3.65 -13.18
CA GLU A 72 15.75 2.37 -13.69
C GLU A 72 15.11 1.52 -12.58
N PHE A 73 14.80 2.10 -11.43
CA PHE A 73 14.23 1.35 -10.29
C PHE A 73 12.92 0.64 -10.71
N PRO A 74 12.89 -0.69 -10.71
CA PRO A 74 11.83 -1.44 -11.39
C PRO A 74 10.49 -1.47 -10.64
N LEU A 75 10.45 -0.93 -9.42
CA LEU A 75 9.28 -0.99 -8.54
C LEU A 75 8.64 0.38 -8.26
N TRP A 76 9.00 1.43 -9.04
CA TRP A 76 8.53 2.79 -8.79
C TRP A 76 7.01 2.89 -8.57
N ASP A 77 6.23 2.22 -9.41
CA ASP A 77 4.78 2.34 -9.38
C ASP A 77 4.10 1.58 -8.25
N THR A 78 4.77 0.55 -7.69
CA THR A 78 4.18 -0.38 -6.71
C THR A 78 5.00 -0.52 -5.43
N PHE A 79 6.08 0.24 -5.31
CA PHE A 79 7.03 0.07 -4.22
C PHE A 79 6.39 0.29 -2.85
N TRP A 80 5.56 1.31 -2.73
CA TRP A 80 4.87 1.64 -1.47
C TRP A 80 3.87 0.56 -1.05
N ASP A 81 3.16 -0.02 -2.01
CA ASP A 81 2.22 -1.11 -1.74
C ASP A 81 2.97 -2.36 -1.28
N ILE A 82 4.09 -2.68 -1.92
CA ILE A 82 4.95 -3.80 -1.52
C ILE A 82 5.54 -3.57 -0.12
N LEU A 83 6.02 -2.38 0.20
CA LEU A 83 6.50 -2.05 1.54
C LEU A 83 5.40 -2.18 2.60
N SER A 84 4.18 -1.76 2.25
CA SER A 84 3.01 -1.93 3.11
C SER A 84 2.71 -3.41 3.40
N VAL A 85 2.80 -4.28 2.39
CA VAL A 85 2.63 -5.73 2.55
C VAL A 85 3.69 -6.30 3.49
N PHE A 86 4.96 -5.87 3.38
CA PHE A 86 6.01 -6.28 4.31
C PHE A 86 5.75 -5.80 5.73
N TYR A 87 5.46 -4.51 5.91
CA TYR A 87 5.24 -3.91 7.22
C TYR A 87 4.11 -4.61 7.99
N ASN A 88 3.06 -5.03 7.27
CA ASN A 88 1.90 -5.72 7.85
C ASN A 88 2.05 -7.24 7.93
N ASN A 89 3.16 -7.79 7.47
CA ASN A 89 3.41 -9.21 7.56
C ASN A 89 3.72 -9.61 9.01
N PRO A 90 2.95 -10.51 9.63
CA PRO A 90 3.17 -10.92 11.02
C PRO A 90 4.50 -11.65 11.25
N LEU A 91 5.16 -12.13 10.19
CA LEU A 91 6.50 -12.73 10.27
C LEU A 91 7.61 -11.67 10.26
N CYS A 92 7.31 -10.42 9.95
CA CYS A 92 8.26 -9.33 10.04
C CYS A 92 8.60 -9.02 11.49
N THR A 93 9.88 -9.03 11.81
CA THR A 93 10.37 -8.57 13.12
C THR A 93 10.23 -7.05 13.26
N GLU A 94 10.25 -6.53 14.47
CA GLU A 94 10.21 -5.08 14.69
C GLU A 94 11.39 -4.35 14.00
N ALA A 95 12.59 -4.95 13.99
CA ALA A 95 13.73 -4.40 13.27
C ALA A 95 13.50 -4.36 11.74
N GLN A 96 12.82 -5.36 11.18
CA GLN A 96 12.45 -5.36 9.76
C GLN A 96 11.36 -4.34 9.46
N LYS A 97 10.39 -4.14 10.34
CA LYS A 97 9.38 -3.08 10.20
C LYS A 97 10.02 -1.69 10.22
N GLU A 98 10.95 -1.46 11.15
CA GLU A 98 11.71 -0.21 11.23
C GLU A 98 12.52 0.02 9.94
N ALA A 99 13.25 -0.99 9.47
CA ALA A 99 13.99 -0.92 8.21
C ALA A 99 13.06 -0.67 7.00
N THR A 100 11.88 -1.27 6.99
CA THR A 100 10.85 -1.03 5.95
C THR A 100 10.38 0.43 5.97
N PHE A 101 10.15 0.98 7.16
CA PHE A 101 9.72 2.37 7.31
C PHE A 101 10.84 3.35 6.93
N ASP A 102 12.09 3.06 7.31
CA ASP A 102 13.24 3.87 6.91
C ASP A 102 13.44 3.85 5.40
N ARG A 103 13.29 2.68 4.79
CA ARG A 103 13.34 2.54 3.34
C ARG A 103 12.26 3.34 2.63
N TYR A 104 11.07 3.34 3.19
CA TYR A 104 9.96 4.16 2.71
C TYR A 104 10.31 5.65 2.73
N LYS A 105 10.85 6.14 3.84
CA LYS A 105 11.31 7.54 3.97
C LYS A 105 12.37 7.89 2.93
N GLU A 106 13.36 7.01 2.75
CA GLU A 106 14.43 7.18 1.78
C GLU A 106 13.90 7.32 0.35
N VAL A 107 13.02 6.42 -0.07
CA VAL A 107 12.41 6.45 -1.39
C VAL A 107 11.58 7.72 -1.58
N THR A 108 10.79 8.09 -0.58
CA THR A 108 9.97 9.30 -0.61
C THR A 108 10.82 10.55 -0.80
N LEU A 109 11.93 10.66 -0.08
CA LEU A 109 12.85 11.78 -0.22
C LEU A 109 13.59 11.80 -1.57
N TYR A 110 13.85 10.63 -2.13
CA TYR A 110 14.53 10.52 -3.42
C TYR A 110 13.60 10.91 -4.59
N THR A 111 12.31 10.56 -4.52
CA THR A 111 11.38 10.73 -5.65
C THR A 111 10.60 12.02 -5.66
N SER A 112 10.59 12.77 -4.54
CA SER A 112 9.61 13.83 -4.37
C SER A 112 10.25 15.20 -4.21
N SER A 113 9.66 16.21 -4.89
CA SER A 113 9.67 17.57 -4.39
C SER A 113 9.06 17.58 -2.96
N PHE A 114 9.38 18.57 -2.14
CA PHE A 114 8.91 18.63 -0.74
C PHE A 114 7.38 18.49 -0.60
N GLU A 115 6.61 19.00 -1.57
CA GLU A 115 5.15 18.87 -1.63
C GLU A 115 4.71 17.43 -1.92
N GLY A 116 5.36 16.74 -2.87
CA GLY A 116 5.08 15.34 -3.16
C GLY A 116 5.46 14.38 -2.03
N ALA A 117 6.46 14.72 -1.21
CA ALA A 117 6.82 13.91 -0.04
C ALA A 117 5.69 13.84 0.99
N GLN A 118 4.94 14.93 1.17
CA GLN A 118 3.81 14.97 2.10
C GLN A 118 2.66 14.07 1.65
N ASP A 119 2.36 14.07 0.35
CA ASP A 119 1.33 13.21 -0.23
C ASP A 119 1.71 11.74 -0.17
N LEU A 120 2.97 11.41 -0.40
CA LEU A 120 3.47 10.04 -0.31
C LEU A 120 3.49 9.53 1.12
N PHE A 121 3.86 10.36 2.11
CA PHE A 121 3.70 10.02 3.53
C PHE A 121 2.24 9.73 3.88
N THR A 122 1.34 10.52 3.34
CA THR A 122 -0.09 10.33 3.47
C THR A 122 -0.52 8.98 2.91
N ASN A 123 -0.06 8.63 1.71
CA ASN A 123 -0.39 7.38 1.05
C ASN A 123 0.23 6.16 1.74
N PHE A 124 1.44 6.25 2.27
CA PHE A 124 2.04 5.14 3.02
C PHE A 124 1.19 4.74 4.22
N PHE A 125 0.86 5.71 5.06
CA PHE A 125 -0.02 5.41 6.18
C PHE A 125 -1.41 4.95 5.73
N ALA A 126 -1.90 5.33 4.56
CA ALA A 126 -3.11 4.76 3.99
C ALA A 126 -2.96 3.27 3.66
N ASN A 127 -1.77 2.83 3.32
CA ASN A 127 -1.49 1.45 2.95
C ASN A 127 -1.20 0.52 4.15
N ILE A 128 -0.91 1.06 5.35
CA ILE A 128 -0.72 0.25 6.55
C ILE A 128 -2.06 -0.30 7.09
N LEU A 129 -2.23 -1.62 7.17
CA LEU A 129 -3.43 -2.29 7.67
C LEU A 129 -3.46 -2.36 9.20
N SER A 130 -3.51 -1.21 9.90
CA SER A 130 -3.65 -1.14 11.35
C SER A 130 -4.71 -0.12 11.78
N LEU A 131 -5.36 -0.39 12.91
CA LEU A 131 -6.32 0.55 13.51
C LEU A 131 -5.63 1.81 14.04
N GLU A 132 -4.39 1.72 14.46
CA GLU A 132 -3.56 2.87 14.86
C GLU A 132 -3.37 3.83 13.69
N ALA A 133 -3.02 3.32 12.53
CA ALA A 133 -2.85 4.13 11.32
C ALA A 133 -4.16 4.84 10.91
N ILE A 134 -5.31 4.23 11.13
CA ILE A 134 -6.62 4.90 10.93
C ILE A 134 -6.77 6.06 11.91
N LYS A 135 -6.50 5.86 13.20
CA LYS A 135 -6.61 6.91 14.22
C LYS A 135 -5.66 8.09 13.98
N GLU A 136 -4.44 7.82 13.58
CA GLU A 136 -3.47 8.86 13.23
C GLU A 136 -3.95 9.69 12.04
N ARG A 137 -4.51 9.03 11.02
CA ARG A 137 -5.12 9.72 9.87
C ARG A 137 -6.27 10.62 10.24
N GLU A 138 -7.13 10.15 11.13
CA GLU A 138 -8.23 10.98 11.63
C GLU A 138 -7.73 12.25 12.32
N GLN A 139 -6.62 12.16 13.04
CA GLN A 139 -6.02 13.32 13.68
C GLN A 139 -5.49 14.30 12.62
N VAL A 140 -4.82 13.79 11.58
CA VAL A 140 -4.35 14.61 10.46
C VAL A 140 -5.52 15.24 9.71
N LEU A 141 -6.59 14.48 9.44
CA LEU A 141 -7.81 15.02 8.82
C LEU A 141 -8.44 16.14 9.66
N LYS A 142 -8.58 15.94 10.98
CA LYS A 142 -9.11 16.96 11.88
C LYS A 142 -8.26 18.23 11.84
N LYS A 143 -6.94 18.10 11.75
CA LYS A 143 -6.03 19.21 11.62
C LYS A 143 -6.22 19.93 10.29
N ALA A 144 -6.23 19.19 9.17
CA ALA A 144 -6.43 19.74 7.83
C ALA A 144 -7.74 20.54 7.72
N VAL A 145 -8.85 19.99 8.25
CA VAL A 145 -10.14 20.70 8.30
C VAL A 145 -10.04 21.98 9.12
N LYS A 146 -9.39 21.95 10.27
CA LYS A 146 -9.23 23.11 11.14
C LYS A 146 -8.38 24.22 10.50
N GLU A 147 -7.35 23.84 9.76
CA GLU A 147 -6.43 24.75 9.08
C GLU A 147 -6.92 25.17 7.70
N ASN A 148 -8.06 24.62 7.24
CA ASN A 148 -8.63 24.83 5.91
C ASN A 148 -7.66 24.45 4.78
N ASP A 149 -6.85 23.40 5.01
CA ASP A 149 -5.97 22.81 4.02
C ASP A 149 -6.77 21.80 3.18
N LEU A 150 -7.34 22.31 2.07
CA LEU A 150 -8.26 21.54 1.24
C LEU A 150 -7.60 20.37 0.54
N LEU A 151 -6.33 20.50 0.12
CA LEU A 151 -5.59 19.43 -0.52
C LEU A 151 -5.32 18.30 0.45
N LEU A 152 -4.82 18.62 1.63
CA LEU A 152 -4.55 17.65 2.68
C LEU A 152 -5.86 17.00 3.17
N GLU A 153 -6.94 17.77 3.32
CA GLU A 153 -8.27 17.23 3.68
C GLU A 153 -8.76 16.22 2.64
N PHE A 154 -8.69 16.57 1.34
CA PHE A 154 -9.09 15.67 0.25
C PHE A 154 -8.29 14.38 0.25
N SER A 155 -6.96 14.49 0.31
CA SER A 155 -6.05 13.36 0.34
C SER A 155 -6.30 12.46 1.56
N MET A 156 -6.50 13.04 2.75
CA MET A 156 -6.77 12.28 3.98
C MET A 156 -8.12 11.55 3.95
N ARG A 157 -9.15 12.17 3.42
CA ARG A 157 -10.47 11.53 3.28
C ARG A 157 -10.39 10.31 2.36
N ASN A 158 -9.78 10.45 1.19
CA ASN A 158 -9.59 9.34 0.24
C ASN A 158 -8.76 8.22 0.86
N SER A 159 -7.67 8.57 1.50
CA SER A 159 -6.77 7.65 2.20
C SER A 159 -7.51 6.86 3.30
N LEU A 160 -8.31 7.53 4.13
CA LEU A 160 -9.09 6.87 5.18
C LEU A 160 -10.16 5.92 4.63
N ILE A 161 -10.86 6.31 3.54
CA ILE A 161 -11.87 5.47 2.91
C ILE A 161 -11.23 4.18 2.38
N LEU A 162 -10.13 4.29 1.61
CA LEU A 162 -9.41 3.14 1.08
C LEU A 162 -8.92 2.23 2.21
N ARG A 163 -8.38 2.84 3.25
CA ARG A 163 -7.85 2.15 4.41
C ARG A 163 -8.92 1.37 5.17
N ALA A 164 -9.99 2.07 5.57
CA ALA A 164 -11.08 1.44 6.30
C ALA A 164 -11.71 0.32 5.48
N THR A 165 -11.86 0.50 4.16
CA THR A 165 -12.36 -0.55 3.26
C THR A 165 -11.48 -1.79 3.30
N ARG A 166 -10.16 -1.65 3.21
CA ARG A 166 -9.22 -2.79 3.28
C ARG A 166 -9.32 -3.52 4.63
N VAL A 167 -9.31 -2.77 5.74
CA VAL A 167 -9.45 -3.37 7.08
C VAL A 167 -10.78 -4.11 7.24
N ILE A 168 -11.88 -3.54 6.75
CA ILE A 168 -13.20 -4.17 6.79
C ILE A 168 -13.21 -5.48 6.00
N ILE A 169 -12.61 -5.49 4.81
CA ILE A 169 -12.51 -6.69 3.97
C ILE A 169 -11.70 -7.78 4.69
N VAL A 170 -10.51 -7.44 5.17
CA VAL A 170 -9.61 -8.40 5.86
C VAL A 170 -10.27 -8.97 7.12
N ASN A 171 -11.00 -8.14 7.87
CA ASN A 171 -11.71 -8.56 9.08
C ASN A 171 -13.08 -9.21 8.79
N ASN A 172 -13.41 -9.49 7.53
CA ASN A 172 -14.70 -10.04 7.10
C ASN A 172 -15.91 -9.27 7.68
N GLY A 173 -15.78 -7.94 7.75
CA GLY A 173 -16.85 -7.08 8.26
C GLY A 173 -17.16 -7.22 9.74
N LYS A 174 -16.26 -7.75 10.56
CA LYS A 174 -16.51 -7.95 12.00
C LYS A 174 -16.49 -6.65 12.80
N ASP A 175 -15.80 -5.63 12.32
CA ASP A 175 -15.73 -4.32 12.97
C ASP A 175 -16.86 -3.40 12.47
N THR A 176 -18.01 -3.51 13.16
CA THR A 176 -19.20 -2.72 12.81
C THR A 176 -19.02 -1.22 13.08
N ALA A 177 -18.21 -0.85 14.09
CA ALA A 177 -17.93 0.54 14.40
C ALA A 177 -17.12 1.20 13.28
N LEU A 178 -16.10 0.49 12.76
CA LEU A 178 -15.32 0.95 11.63
C LEU A 178 -16.15 1.04 10.34
N GLN A 179 -17.11 0.12 10.14
CA GLN A 179 -18.03 0.19 9.00
C GLN A 179 -18.91 1.43 9.06
N GLU A 180 -19.51 1.73 10.20
CA GLU A 180 -20.33 2.92 10.38
C GLU A 180 -19.51 4.20 10.18
N GLN A 181 -18.32 4.25 10.74
CA GLN A 181 -17.39 5.36 10.57
C GLN A 181 -17.03 5.59 9.10
N MET A 182 -16.72 4.51 8.36
CA MET A 182 -16.44 4.58 6.93
C MET A 182 -17.65 5.09 6.13
N GLN A 183 -18.86 4.59 6.44
CA GLN A 183 -20.07 5.05 5.76
C GLN A 183 -20.29 6.55 5.96
N ASN A 184 -20.07 7.06 7.16
CA ASN A 184 -20.17 8.48 7.47
C ASN A 184 -19.12 9.28 6.67
N LEU A 185 -17.88 8.82 6.64
CA LEU A 185 -16.80 9.47 5.90
C LEU A 185 -17.07 9.51 4.39
N VAL A 186 -17.60 8.43 3.81
CA VAL A 186 -18.02 8.36 2.40
C VAL A 186 -19.17 9.34 2.12
N ALA A 187 -20.15 9.43 3.02
CA ALA A 187 -21.25 10.37 2.88
C ALA A 187 -20.76 11.83 2.92
N GLU A 188 -19.90 12.18 3.88
CA GLU A 188 -19.27 13.50 3.97
C GLU A 188 -18.44 13.84 2.73
N GLN A 189 -17.63 12.90 2.25
CA GLN A 189 -16.82 13.07 1.04
C GLN A 189 -17.71 13.31 -0.18
N THR A 190 -18.78 12.51 -0.32
CA THR A 190 -19.74 12.67 -1.42
C THR A 190 -20.40 14.04 -1.40
N GLN A 191 -20.77 14.53 -0.22
CA GLN A 191 -21.35 15.85 -0.05
C GLN A 191 -20.34 16.95 -0.41
N ALA A 192 -19.11 16.83 0.04
CA ALA A 192 -18.05 17.78 -0.26
C ALA A 192 -17.74 17.84 -1.77
N LEU A 193 -17.70 16.70 -2.45
CA LEU A 193 -17.55 16.63 -3.90
C LEU A 193 -18.73 17.31 -4.64
N ARG A 194 -19.97 17.02 -4.23
CA ARG A 194 -21.16 17.62 -4.83
C ARG A 194 -21.27 19.14 -4.62
N SER A 195 -20.71 19.64 -3.54
CA SER A 195 -20.66 21.09 -3.25
C SER A 195 -19.55 21.83 -3.99
N GLY A 196 -18.72 21.14 -4.77
CA GLY A 196 -17.55 21.71 -5.45
C GLY A 196 -16.38 22.02 -4.51
N LYS A 197 -16.41 21.57 -3.26
CA LYS A 197 -15.37 21.89 -2.26
C LYS A 197 -13.95 21.50 -2.74
N PHE A 198 -13.83 20.45 -3.55
CA PHE A 198 -12.56 19.90 -4.03
C PHE A 198 -12.42 19.97 -5.56
N GLU A 199 -13.13 20.91 -6.22
CA GLU A 199 -13.18 20.98 -7.69
C GLU A 199 -11.82 21.17 -8.33
N GLU A 200 -10.86 21.80 -7.62
CA GLU A 200 -9.50 22.02 -8.10
C GLU A 200 -8.62 20.75 -8.06
N TYR A 201 -9.06 19.66 -7.39
CA TYR A 201 -8.26 18.44 -7.16
C TYR A 201 -8.86 17.19 -7.84
N ILE A 202 -9.87 17.37 -8.68
CA ILE A 202 -10.54 16.34 -9.46
C ILE A 202 -10.23 16.54 -10.94
#